data_9346342094e45f11807cc1ff62b145b3
#
_entry.id   9346342094e45f11807cc1ff62b145b3
#
_cell.length_a   1.000
_cell.length_b   1.000
_cell.length_c   1.000
_cell.angle_alpha   90.00
_cell.angle_beta   90.00
_cell.angle_gamma   90.00
#
_symmetry.space_group_name_H-M   'P 1'
#
loop_
_entity.id
_entity.type
_entity.pdbx_description
1 polymer ?
#
loop_
_entity_poly.entity_id
_entity_poly.type
_entity_poly.pdbx_seq_one_letter_code
_entity_poly.pdbx_strand_id
1 'polypeptide(L)'
;GLVVVYMLQRRRHYRREAHLHRERLSRLISIHQELNGRYESLNNELEKVAHADVIDNVRQKLNPMLLSGDDEIRFRQSFAALYPHYLPVLRCQCPELTRNDELLCMLIRLNQSTDEIALALGISRASVNSGRSRIRKKLGLGKDESLEAYLQNIKK
;
A
#
# COMPACT_ATOMS: atom_id res chain seq x y z
N GLY A 1 3.96 -22.32 -68.98
CA GLY A 1 5.21 -21.71 -68.62
C GLY A 1 5.12 -20.37 -67.93
N LEU A 2 4.78 -19.27 -68.59
CA LEU A 2 4.80 -17.90 -68.07
C LEU A 2 3.81 -17.65 -66.92
N VAL A 3 2.62 -18.25 -66.97
CA VAL A 3 1.58 -18.13 -65.96
C VAL A 3 2.06 -18.71 -64.63
N VAL A 4 2.74 -19.85 -64.65
CA VAL A 4 3.26 -20.50 -63.43
C VAL A 4 4.36 -19.64 -62.79
N VAL A 5 5.26 -19.06 -63.59
CA VAL A 5 6.30 -18.16 -63.11
C VAL A 5 5.69 -16.91 -62.48
N TYR A 6 4.70 -16.30 -63.10
CA TYR A 6 3.97 -15.15 -62.58
C TYR A 6 3.27 -15.49 -61.24
N MET A 7 2.58 -16.61 -61.16
CA MET A 7 1.92 -17.08 -59.96
C MET A 7 2.88 -17.33 -58.80
N LEU A 8 4.07 -17.90 -59.09
CA LEU A 8 5.13 -18.13 -58.11
C LEU A 8 5.75 -16.82 -57.62
N GLN A 9 5.97 -15.86 -58.51
CA GLN A 9 6.49 -14.55 -58.16
C GLN A 9 5.49 -13.78 -57.29
N ARG A 10 4.21 -13.77 -57.67
CA ARG A 10 3.13 -13.15 -56.91
C ARG A 10 3.00 -13.77 -55.51
N ARG A 11 3.09 -15.10 -55.41
CA ARG A 11 3.05 -15.81 -54.13
C ARG A 11 4.25 -15.47 -53.24
N ARG A 12 5.44 -15.30 -53.82
CA ARG A 12 6.66 -14.87 -53.09
C ARG A 12 6.52 -13.44 -52.58
N HIS A 13 5.95 -12.55 -53.37
CA HIS A 13 5.68 -11.16 -52.97
C HIS A 13 4.75 -11.08 -51.79
N TYR A 14 3.60 -11.74 -51.85
CA TYR A 14 2.63 -11.79 -50.71
C TYR A 14 3.24 -12.39 -49.44
N ARG A 15 4.07 -13.41 -49.57
CA ARG A 15 4.76 -13.98 -48.40
C ARG A 15 5.75 -13.00 -47.77
N ARG A 16 6.48 -12.24 -48.55
CA ARG A 16 7.41 -11.22 -48.05
C ARG A 16 6.67 -10.08 -47.37
N GLU A 17 5.60 -9.59 -47.94
CA GLU A 17 4.78 -8.55 -47.35
C GLU A 17 4.14 -9.02 -46.02
N ALA A 18 3.61 -10.22 -46.02
CA ALA A 18 3.03 -10.80 -44.78
C ALA A 18 4.09 -10.98 -43.68
N HIS A 19 5.33 -11.35 -44.05
CA HIS A 19 6.42 -11.46 -43.09
C HIS A 19 6.81 -10.10 -42.50
N LEU A 20 6.96 -9.09 -43.33
CA LEU A 20 7.26 -7.71 -42.89
C LEU A 20 6.14 -7.14 -42.00
N HIS A 21 4.89 -7.45 -42.30
CA HIS A 21 3.75 -7.01 -41.52
C HIS A 21 3.76 -7.66 -40.13
N ARG A 22 4.05 -8.96 -40.05
CA ARG A 22 4.19 -9.68 -38.77
C ARG A 22 5.34 -9.14 -37.93
N GLU A 23 6.50 -8.84 -38.56
CA GLU A 23 7.61 -8.24 -37.81
C GLU A 23 7.26 -6.85 -37.25
N ARG A 24 6.58 -6.01 -38.04
CA ARG A 24 6.13 -4.70 -37.56
C ARG A 24 5.16 -4.82 -36.40
N LEU A 25 4.17 -5.71 -36.49
CA LEU A 25 3.24 -5.98 -35.41
C LEU A 25 3.94 -6.51 -34.16
N SER A 26 4.87 -7.43 -34.31
CA SER A 26 5.66 -7.96 -33.18
C SER A 26 6.46 -6.86 -32.48
N ARG A 27 7.09 -5.96 -33.24
CA ARG A 27 7.80 -4.80 -32.66
C ARG A 27 6.87 -3.85 -31.93
N LEU A 28 5.69 -3.53 -32.49
CA LEU A 28 4.70 -2.67 -31.85
C LEU A 28 4.18 -3.27 -30.55
N ILE A 29 3.91 -4.57 -30.52
CA ILE A 29 3.48 -5.29 -29.32
C ILE A 29 4.59 -5.23 -28.26
N SER A 30 5.85 -5.46 -28.64
CA SER A 30 7.00 -5.40 -27.74
C SER A 30 7.18 -4.01 -27.13
N ILE A 31 7.09 -2.95 -27.95
CA ILE A 31 7.17 -1.56 -27.50
C ILE A 31 6.02 -1.24 -26.56
N HIS A 32 4.81 -1.67 -26.86
CA HIS A 32 3.64 -1.45 -26.03
C HIS A 32 3.77 -2.13 -24.66
N GLN A 33 4.27 -3.37 -24.63
CA GLN A 33 4.51 -4.10 -23.37
C GLN A 33 5.58 -3.42 -22.52
N GLU A 34 6.68 -2.94 -23.14
CA GLU A 34 7.73 -2.20 -22.43
C GLU A 34 7.21 -0.88 -21.87
N LEU A 35 6.44 -0.12 -22.63
CA LEU A 35 5.81 1.12 -22.21
C LEU A 35 4.84 0.91 -21.04
N ASN A 36 4.04 -0.14 -21.12
CA ASN A 36 3.08 -0.48 -20.06
C ASN A 36 3.79 -0.87 -18.77
N GLY A 37 4.88 -1.65 -18.86
CA GLY A 37 5.71 -2.00 -17.70
C GLY A 37 6.36 -0.78 -17.06
N ARG A 38 6.87 0.17 -17.85
CA ARG A 38 7.40 1.45 -17.33
C ARG A 38 6.33 2.31 -16.68
N TYR A 39 5.14 2.37 -17.27
CA TYR A 39 4.02 3.12 -16.71
C TYR A 39 3.59 2.56 -15.36
N GLU A 40 3.44 1.25 -15.23
CA GLU A 40 3.09 0.60 -13.96
C GLU A 40 4.16 0.81 -12.89
N SER A 41 5.44 0.70 -13.26
CA SER A 41 6.56 0.96 -12.35
C SER A 41 6.55 2.39 -11.84
N LEU A 42 6.38 3.37 -12.74
CA LEU A 42 6.33 4.80 -12.39
C LEU A 42 5.12 5.12 -11.52
N ASN A 43 3.97 4.52 -11.81
CA ASN A 43 2.75 4.71 -11.02
C ASN A 43 2.91 4.16 -9.59
N ASN A 44 3.56 3.00 -9.44
CA ASN A 44 3.88 2.42 -8.13
C ASN A 44 4.89 3.28 -7.35
N GLU A 45 5.87 3.89 -8.01
CA GLU A 45 6.80 4.82 -7.37
C GLU A 45 6.10 6.11 -6.93
N LEU A 46 5.22 6.67 -7.76
CA LEU A 46 4.40 7.83 -7.41
C LEU A 46 3.50 7.57 -6.22
N GLU A 47 2.86 6.41 -6.15
CA GLU A 47 2.04 6.02 -4.99
C GLU A 47 2.87 5.91 -3.71
N LYS A 48 4.08 5.36 -3.79
CA LYS A 48 4.99 5.27 -2.63
C LYS A 48 5.42 6.64 -2.13
N VAL A 49 5.77 7.56 -3.04
CA VAL A 49 6.19 8.94 -2.69
C VAL A 49 5.01 9.72 -2.11
N ALA A 50 3.83 9.66 -2.74
CA ALA A 50 2.62 10.31 -2.24
C ALA A 50 2.22 9.78 -0.85
N HIS A 51 2.35 8.47 -0.62
CA HIS A 51 2.10 7.86 0.69
C HIS A 51 3.11 8.29 1.75
N ALA A 52 4.40 8.37 1.40
CA ALA A 52 5.46 8.83 2.31
C ALA A 52 5.22 10.28 2.73
N ASP A 53 4.92 11.17 1.79
CA ASP A 53 4.65 12.59 2.06
C ASP A 53 3.42 12.79 2.95
N VAL A 54 2.36 12.02 2.75
CA VAL A 54 1.15 12.09 3.58
C VAL A 54 1.42 11.52 4.97
N ILE A 55 2.18 10.44 5.09
CA ILE A 55 2.59 9.87 6.38
C ILE A 55 3.46 10.88 7.14
N ASP A 56 4.42 11.53 6.50
CA ASP A 56 5.27 12.53 7.12
C ASP A 56 4.47 13.78 7.55
N ASN A 57 3.51 14.22 6.75
CA ASN A 57 2.58 15.29 7.11
C ASN A 57 1.73 14.94 8.34
N VAL A 58 1.22 13.70 8.40
CA VAL A 58 0.47 13.22 9.57
C VAL A 58 1.38 13.14 10.79
N ARG A 59 2.62 12.64 10.65
CA ARG A 59 3.62 12.63 11.73
C ARG A 59 3.96 14.02 12.25
N GLN A 60 4.18 15.01 11.37
CA GLN A 60 4.45 16.39 11.74
C GLN A 60 3.27 17.04 12.46
N LYS A 61 2.04 16.74 12.07
CA LYS A 61 0.82 17.24 12.72
C LYS A 61 0.53 16.55 14.06
N LEU A 62 1.11 15.37 14.31
CA LEU A 62 1.02 14.66 15.58
C LEU A 62 1.91 15.26 16.69
N ASN A 63 2.77 16.21 16.39
CA ASN A 63 3.66 16.81 17.35
C ASN A 63 3.08 18.14 17.87
N PRO A 64 2.90 18.36 19.19
CA PRO A 64 2.87 17.41 20.28
C PRO A 64 1.49 17.32 20.93
N MET A 65 0.92 16.19 20.99
CA MET A 65 -0.20 15.83 21.87
C MET A 65 -1.59 15.77 21.24
N LEU A 66 -2.01 14.53 20.93
CA LEU A 66 -3.41 14.13 20.73
C LEU A 66 -4.25 14.28 22.02
N LEU A 67 -3.94 15.31 22.84
CA LEU A 67 -4.59 15.50 24.16
C LEU A 67 -5.94 16.20 24.06
N SER A 68 -6.23 16.91 22.97
CA SER A 68 -7.57 17.44 22.78
C SER A 68 -8.41 16.45 21.98
N GLY A 69 -9.67 16.29 22.34
CA GLY A 69 -10.61 15.46 21.60
C GLY A 69 -10.73 15.84 20.13
N ASP A 70 -10.54 17.11 19.81
CA ASP A 70 -10.56 17.61 18.43
C ASP A 70 -9.34 17.14 17.61
N ASP A 71 -8.17 17.07 18.23
CA ASP A 71 -6.95 16.58 17.57
C ASP A 71 -7.04 15.08 17.30
N GLU A 72 -7.61 14.31 18.20
CA GLU A 72 -7.87 12.89 17.98
C GLU A 72 -8.85 12.67 16.83
N ILE A 73 -9.92 13.45 16.75
CA ILE A 73 -10.91 13.36 15.65
C ILE A 73 -10.23 13.66 14.30
N ARG A 74 -9.44 14.72 14.21
CA ARG A 74 -8.70 15.08 13.01
C ARG A 74 -7.69 13.99 12.62
N PHE A 75 -6.99 13.44 13.59
CA PHE A 75 -6.06 12.33 13.37
C PHE A 75 -6.78 11.11 12.81
N ARG A 76 -7.91 10.71 13.42
CA ARG A 76 -8.71 9.58 12.94
C ARG A 76 -9.23 9.79 11.52
N GLN A 77 -9.68 10.99 11.18
CA GLN A 77 -10.12 11.35 9.84
C GLN A 77 -8.98 11.26 8.82
N SER A 78 -7.81 11.80 9.15
CA SER A 78 -6.62 11.75 8.30
C SER A 78 -6.12 10.31 8.11
N PHE A 79 -6.13 9.51 9.17
CA PHE A 79 -5.77 8.11 9.10
C PHE A 79 -6.76 7.31 8.24
N ALA A 80 -8.06 7.52 8.39
CA ALA A 80 -9.08 6.86 7.59
C ALA A 80 -8.99 7.22 6.10
N ALA A 81 -8.56 8.43 5.77
CA ALA A 81 -8.29 8.84 4.39
C ALA A 81 -7.11 8.06 3.78
N LEU A 82 -6.06 7.78 4.58
CA LEU A 82 -4.91 6.98 4.16
C LEU A 82 -5.19 5.48 4.11
N TYR A 83 -5.92 4.99 5.08
CA TYR A 83 -6.20 3.57 5.31
C TYR A 83 -7.71 3.33 5.51
N PRO A 84 -8.53 3.48 4.45
CA PRO A 84 -9.99 3.46 4.59
C PRO A 84 -10.54 2.13 5.08
N HIS A 85 -9.85 1.03 4.84
CA HIS A 85 -10.28 -0.31 5.23
C HIS A 85 -9.66 -0.81 6.54
N TYR A 86 -8.67 -0.10 7.09
CA TYR A 86 -7.91 -0.56 8.25
C TYR A 86 -8.77 -0.76 9.50
N LEU A 87 -9.45 0.29 9.96
CA LEU A 87 -10.29 0.21 11.15
C LEU A 87 -11.48 -0.73 10.99
N PRO A 88 -12.23 -0.73 9.87
CA PRO A 88 -13.27 -1.72 9.66
C PRO A 88 -12.79 -3.17 9.73
N VAL A 89 -11.65 -3.48 9.12
CA VAL A 89 -11.05 -4.82 9.18
C VAL A 89 -10.59 -5.16 10.60
N LEU A 90 -9.90 -4.24 11.26
CA LEU A 90 -9.43 -4.43 12.64
C LEU A 90 -10.60 -4.69 13.61
N ARG A 91 -11.68 -3.93 13.51
CA ARG A 91 -12.90 -4.11 14.32
C ARG A 91 -13.60 -5.44 14.04
N CYS A 92 -13.59 -5.86 12.78
CA CYS A 92 -14.14 -7.16 12.39
C CYS A 92 -13.32 -8.33 12.97
N GLN A 93 -11.99 -8.21 12.99
CA GLN A 93 -11.09 -9.21 13.55
C GLN A 93 -11.10 -9.25 15.08
N CYS A 94 -11.26 -8.09 15.71
CA CYS A 94 -11.26 -7.98 17.15
C CYS A 94 -12.27 -6.92 17.63
N PRO A 95 -13.56 -7.29 17.80
CA PRO A 95 -14.59 -6.38 18.26
C PRO A 95 -14.38 -5.86 19.70
N GLU A 96 -13.54 -6.51 20.48
CA GLU A 96 -13.25 -6.17 21.89
C GLU A 96 -12.27 -5.00 22.06
N LEU A 97 -11.71 -4.49 20.97
CA LEU A 97 -10.81 -3.34 21.03
C LEU A 97 -11.57 -2.09 21.49
N THR A 98 -11.00 -1.42 22.48
CA THR A 98 -11.52 -0.12 22.93
C THR A 98 -11.06 0.98 21.97
N ARG A 99 -11.69 2.17 22.08
CA ARG A 99 -11.28 3.35 21.30
C ARG A 99 -9.80 3.68 21.49
N ASN A 100 -9.28 3.55 22.72
CA ASN A 100 -7.86 3.77 23.00
C ASN A 100 -6.97 2.68 22.43
N ASP A 101 -7.42 1.43 22.41
CA ASP A 101 -6.69 0.33 21.76
C ASP A 101 -6.60 0.56 20.26
N GLU A 102 -7.67 1.01 19.62
CA GLU A 102 -7.66 1.38 18.19
C GLU A 102 -6.67 2.50 17.89
N LEU A 103 -6.66 3.55 18.74
CA LEU A 103 -5.74 4.67 18.60
C LEU A 103 -4.28 4.21 18.68
N LEU A 104 -3.98 3.32 19.63
CA LEU A 104 -2.66 2.72 19.76
C LEU A 104 -2.30 1.87 18.53
N CYS A 105 -3.22 1.08 18.00
CA CYS A 105 -3.03 0.31 16.76
C CYS A 105 -2.73 1.21 15.55
N MET A 106 -3.42 2.35 15.44
CA MET A 106 -3.20 3.33 14.38
C MET A 106 -1.79 3.94 14.45
N LEU A 107 -1.34 4.31 15.65
CA LEU A 107 0.00 4.86 15.86
C LEU A 107 1.10 3.83 15.56
N ILE A 108 0.90 2.58 15.96
CA ILE A 108 1.80 1.47 15.61
C ILE A 108 1.83 1.26 14.09
N ARG A 109 0.68 1.32 13.42
CA ARG A 109 0.60 1.21 11.96
C ARG A 109 1.41 2.28 11.24
N LEU A 110 1.50 3.48 11.83
CA LEU A 110 2.34 4.58 11.33
C LEU A 110 3.81 4.46 11.74
N ASN A 111 4.25 3.32 12.24
CA ASN A 111 5.62 3.06 12.67
C ASN A 111 6.12 4.01 13.77
N GLN A 112 5.23 4.51 14.62
CA GLN A 112 5.64 5.32 15.76
C GLN A 112 6.34 4.45 16.81
N SER A 113 7.46 4.96 17.35
CA SER A 113 8.17 4.32 18.44
C SER A 113 7.38 4.39 19.76
N THR A 114 7.77 3.60 20.75
CA THR A 114 7.14 3.67 22.08
C THR A 114 7.26 5.07 22.68
N ASP A 115 8.36 5.78 22.49
CA ASP A 115 8.57 7.15 22.98
C ASP A 115 7.66 8.16 22.26
N GLU A 116 7.56 8.04 20.95
CA GLU A 116 6.68 8.89 20.12
C GLU A 116 5.21 8.68 20.49
N ILE A 117 4.78 7.43 20.70
CA ILE A 117 3.43 7.09 21.14
C ILE A 117 3.16 7.65 22.54
N ALA A 118 4.08 7.46 23.48
CA ALA A 118 3.98 7.97 24.83
C ALA A 118 3.81 9.49 24.84
N LEU A 119 4.58 10.19 24.03
CA LEU A 119 4.50 11.64 23.86
C LEU A 119 3.16 12.05 23.22
N ALA A 120 2.76 11.40 22.12
CA ALA A 120 1.52 11.71 21.42
C ALA A 120 0.26 11.51 22.28
N LEU A 121 0.26 10.47 23.11
CA LEU A 121 -0.87 10.15 24.00
C LEU A 121 -0.78 10.80 25.40
N GLY A 122 0.34 11.43 25.72
CA GLY A 122 0.56 12.02 27.05
C GLY A 122 0.60 10.98 28.18
N ILE A 123 1.11 9.79 27.91
CA ILE A 123 1.20 8.67 28.86
C ILE A 123 2.65 8.17 29.01
N SER A 124 2.91 7.33 30.00
CA SER A 124 4.21 6.74 30.21
C SER A 124 4.54 5.64 29.18
N ARG A 125 5.83 5.38 28.96
CA ARG A 125 6.30 4.22 28.15
C ARG A 125 5.75 2.91 28.70
N ALA A 126 5.70 2.76 30.02
CA ALA A 126 5.14 1.58 30.67
C ALA A 126 3.66 1.39 30.29
N SER A 127 2.88 2.47 30.27
CA SER A 127 1.47 2.43 29.85
C SER A 127 1.32 2.03 28.37
N VAL A 128 2.20 2.50 27.48
CA VAL A 128 2.22 2.08 26.07
C VAL A 128 2.51 0.57 25.97
N ASN A 129 3.50 0.07 26.68
CA ASN A 129 3.85 -1.35 26.69
C ASN A 129 2.73 -2.22 27.27
N SER A 130 2.06 -1.77 28.33
CA SER A 130 0.89 -2.44 28.88
C SER A 130 -0.25 -2.48 27.87
N GLY A 131 -0.48 -1.40 27.14
CA GLY A 131 -1.45 -1.34 26.05
C GLY A 131 -1.15 -2.32 24.94
N ARG A 132 0.11 -2.40 24.52
CA ARG A 132 0.57 -3.39 23.52
C ARG A 132 0.33 -4.82 23.97
N SER A 133 0.65 -5.15 25.23
CA SER A 133 0.41 -6.47 25.80
C SER A 133 -1.09 -6.82 25.84
N ARG A 134 -1.93 -5.86 26.20
CA ARG A 134 -3.39 -6.03 26.21
C ARG A 134 -3.94 -6.29 24.81
N ILE A 135 -3.51 -5.53 23.83
CA ILE A 135 -3.93 -5.68 22.41
C ILE A 135 -3.48 -7.03 21.89
N ARG A 136 -2.23 -7.45 22.15
CA ARG A 136 -1.74 -8.78 21.78
C ARG A 136 -2.65 -9.90 22.31
N LYS A 137 -3.07 -9.81 23.56
CA LYS A 137 -3.99 -10.79 24.17
C LYS A 137 -5.35 -10.78 23.46
N LYS A 138 -5.92 -9.61 23.20
CA LYS A 138 -7.20 -9.46 22.50
C LYS A 138 -7.16 -9.99 21.07
N LEU A 139 -6.06 -9.83 20.38
CA LEU A 139 -5.83 -10.36 19.02
C LEU A 139 -5.44 -11.84 19.02
N GLY A 140 -5.22 -12.46 20.18
CA GLY A 140 -4.81 -13.87 20.27
C GLY A 140 -3.43 -14.16 19.72
N LEU A 141 -2.52 -13.16 19.75
CA LEU A 141 -1.16 -13.33 19.23
C LEU A 141 -0.29 -14.15 20.19
N GLY A 142 0.43 -15.13 19.63
CA GLY A 142 1.43 -15.93 20.34
C GLY A 142 2.69 -15.17 20.68
N LYS A 143 3.60 -15.80 21.47
CA LYS A 143 4.87 -15.19 21.90
C LYS A 143 5.78 -14.83 20.74
N ASP A 144 5.74 -15.62 19.65
CA ASP A 144 6.60 -15.47 18.46
C ASP A 144 5.99 -14.56 17.39
N GLU A 145 4.75 -14.10 17.59
CA GLU A 145 4.06 -13.21 16.66
C GLU A 145 4.29 -11.75 17.03
N SER A 146 4.71 -10.95 16.05
CA SER A 146 4.90 -9.51 16.23
C SER A 146 3.59 -8.76 16.06
N LEU A 147 3.23 -7.92 17.05
CA LEU A 147 2.08 -7.03 16.96
C LEU A 147 2.24 -6.03 15.81
N GLU A 148 3.44 -5.49 15.64
CA GLU A 148 3.78 -4.56 14.57
C GLU A 148 3.57 -5.20 13.20
N ALA A 149 4.09 -6.41 13.00
CA ALA A 149 3.92 -7.15 11.75
C ALA A 149 2.45 -7.47 11.47
N TYR A 150 1.70 -7.89 12.48
CA TYR A 150 0.27 -8.16 12.36
C TYR A 150 -0.50 -6.91 11.88
N LEU A 151 -0.29 -5.78 12.55
CA LEU A 151 -0.97 -4.52 12.24
C LEU A 151 -0.54 -3.95 10.87
N GLN A 152 0.71 -4.17 10.45
CA GLN A 152 1.20 -3.77 9.12
C GLN A 152 0.57 -4.61 8.00
N ASN A 153 0.22 -5.86 8.26
CA ASN A 153 -0.36 -6.78 7.27
C ASN A 153 -1.87 -6.62 7.08
N ILE A 154 -2.55 -5.84 7.92
CA ILE A 154 -3.94 -5.47 7.68
C ILE A 154 -4.00 -4.67 6.36
N LYS A 155 -4.71 -5.21 5.38
CA LYS A 155 -4.77 -4.64 4.02
C LYS A 155 -5.23 -3.19 4.02
N LYS A 156 -4.61 -2.44 3.12
CA LYS A 156 -4.96 -1.04 2.82
C LYS A 156 -6.40 -0.92 2.33
#